data_c71c17aefbe9dccce19ba476b913053f
#
_entry.id   c71c17aefbe9dccce19ba476b913053f
#
_cell.length_a   1.000
_cell.length_b   1.000
_cell.length_c   1.000
_cell.angle_alpha   90.00
_cell.angle_beta   90.00
_cell.angle_gamma   90.00
#
_symmetry.space_group_name_H-M   'P 1'
#
loop_
_entity.id
_entity.type
_entity.pdbx_description
1 polymer ?
#
loop_
_entity_poly.entity_id
_entity_poly.type
_entity_poly.pdbx_seq_one_letter_code
_entity_poly.pdbx_strand_id
1 'polypeptide(L)'
;MGGVAAFDLKEGIISPGGVGYDINCGVRILSTNISVKEFLKKREQLIEEVYKNVPSGLGSKGRIKVTKDLLMEVLKKGTKWAVESGYGIKEDIQRTEEYGCMLKADPSVISDTALKRGMPQLGSLGSGNHFLEVQQVDNIFDEKIAKAFGINKENVTVMIHCGSRGLGHQVASDYIKLMEDKFGFKDLADRELINAPINSDLGQKYYSAMSAATNFAFANRQMIMHWVRDSFKNVFGDVKIDLVYDVAHNVAKMEKHKIDNKIKEVCLHRKGATRSFGPGNESLPEVYQKTGQPVLIPGSMGTASYILVGTKKAEEVSFASTAHGAGRIMSRHSALKQFRGETIKKELHNRNIEVKTGSFAGLAEEAPGVYKDIDEVANVSHNIGIGNKVCRVVPLAVIKG
;
A
#
# COMPACT_ATOMS: atom_id res chain seq x y z
N MET A 1 14.79 0.46 5.80
CA MET A 1 15.04 -0.89 5.24
C MET A 1 13.78 -1.71 5.46
N GLY A 2 13.39 -2.52 4.48
CA GLY A 2 12.32 -3.49 4.63
C GLY A 2 12.87 -4.80 5.23
N GLY A 3 11.99 -5.58 5.84
CA GLY A 3 12.34 -6.87 6.43
C GLY A 3 11.17 -7.84 6.44
N VAL A 4 11.50 -9.11 6.51
CA VAL A 4 10.57 -10.23 6.65
C VAL A 4 11.02 -11.09 7.83
N ALA A 5 10.08 -11.44 8.72
CA ALA A 5 10.37 -12.31 9.85
C ALA A 5 9.22 -13.30 10.06
N ALA A 6 9.54 -14.58 10.04
CA ALA A 6 8.61 -15.68 10.26
C ALA A 6 8.79 -16.26 11.66
N PHE A 7 7.71 -16.35 12.41
CA PHE A 7 7.70 -16.88 13.77
C PHE A 7 6.78 -18.08 13.87
N ASP A 8 7.23 -19.10 14.58
CA ASP A 8 6.41 -20.28 14.94
C ASP A 8 5.19 -19.85 15.76
N LEU A 9 4.03 -20.51 15.58
CA LEU A 9 2.81 -20.14 16.29
C LEU A 9 2.76 -20.60 17.74
N LYS A 10 3.63 -21.53 18.17
CA LYS A 10 3.64 -22.01 19.55
C LYS A 10 4.54 -21.18 20.46
N GLU A 11 5.74 -20.87 19.98
CA GLU A 11 6.78 -20.21 20.76
C GLU A 11 7.15 -18.83 20.21
N GLY A 12 6.56 -18.45 19.07
CA GLY A 12 6.87 -17.21 18.37
C GLY A 12 6.22 -15.99 18.98
N ILE A 13 6.53 -14.88 18.37
CA ILE A 13 6.14 -13.55 18.84
C ILE A 13 5.37 -12.79 17.77
N ILE A 14 4.67 -11.73 18.22
CA ILE A 14 4.16 -10.67 17.36
C ILE A 14 4.68 -9.30 17.85
N SER A 15 5.14 -8.47 16.90
CA SER A 15 5.76 -7.16 17.19
C SER A 15 5.08 -6.04 16.40
N PRO A 16 4.58 -4.98 17.07
CA PRO A 16 4.07 -3.80 16.39
C PRO A 16 5.14 -3.10 15.56
N GLY A 17 6.36 -3.03 16.05
CA GLY A 17 7.50 -2.47 15.32
C GLY A 17 7.93 -3.33 14.14
N GLY A 18 7.71 -4.65 14.21
CA GLY A 18 7.90 -5.60 13.11
C GLY A 18 6.88 -5.46 11.99
N VAL A 19 5.72 -4.85 12.26
CA VAL A 19 4.70 -4.43 11.30
C VAL A 19 4.97 -3.01 10.80
N GLY A 20 5.23 -2.07 11.71
CA GLY A 20 5.41 -0.65 11.47
C GLY A 20 4.18 0.18 11.83
N TYR A 21 4.39 1.50 12.01
CA TYR A 21 3.33 2.42 12.45
C TYR A 21 2.21 2.61 11.42
N ASP A 22 2.53 2.68 10.14
CA ASP A 22 1.50 2.75 9.10
C ASP A 22 1.08 1.33 8.70
N ILE A 23 0.23 0.73 9.56
CA ILE A 23 -0.31 -0.62 9.36
C ILE A 23 -1.02 -0.67 8.00
N ASN A 24 -0.71 -1.68 7.18
CA ASN A 24 -1.19 -1.83 5.81
C ASN A 24 -0.98 -0.56 4.97
N CYS A 25 0.17 0.17 5.16
CA CYS A 25 0.69 0.96 4.06
C CYS A 25 0.77 0.05 2.84
N GLY A 26 0.22 0.48 1.72
CA GLY A 26 0.08 -0.39 0.57
C GLY A 26 -0.18 0.37 -0.72
N VAL A 27 -0.11 -0.34 -1.82
CA VAL A 27 -0.27 0.22 -3.16
C VAL A 27 -1.38 -0.48 -3.92
N ARG A 28 -2.17 0.31 -4.63
CA ARG A 28 -3.22 -0.12 -5.55
C ARG A 28 -2.90 0.42 -6.93
N ILE A 29 -3.03 -0.42 -7.97
CA ILE A 29 -2.90 0.05 -9.36
C ILE A 29 -4.15 -0.28 -10.16
N LEU A 30 -4.55 0.69 -10.99
CA LEU A 30 -5.71 0.64 -11.88
C LEU A 30 -5.25 0.66 -13.32
N SER A 31 -5.87 -0.14 -14.17
CA SER A 31 -5.78 -0.01 -15.62
C SER A 31 -6.97 0.80 -16.14
N THR A 32 -6.76 1.54 -17.22
CA THR A 32 -7.80 2.35 -17.85
C THR A 32 -7.91 2.06 -19.35
N ASN A 33 -9.00 2.49 -19.98
CA ASN A 33 -9.14 2.51 -21.44
C ASN A 33 -8.81 3.89 -22.04
N ILE A 34 -8.26 4.81 -21.26
CA ILE A 34 -7.88 6.15 -21.73
C ILE A 34 -6.46 6.10 -22.30
N SER A 35 -6.31 6.49 -23.55
CA SER A 35 -4.99 6.59 -24.16
C SER A 35 -4.15 7.70 -23.55
N VAL A 36 -2.82 7.53 -23.56
CA VAL A 36 -1.87 8.57 -23.10
C VAL A 36 -2.13 9.88 -23.84
N LYS A 37 -2.43 9.83 -25.16
CA LYS A 37 -2.73 11.01 -25.98
C LYS A 37 -3.99 11.75 -25.52
N GLU A 38 -5.05 11.04 -25.17
CA GLU A 38 -6.30 11.63 -24.66
C GLU A 38 -6.08 12.22 -23.27
N PHE A 39 -5.40 11.50 -22.40
CA PHE A 39 -5.04 11.99 -21.08
C PHE A 39 -4.25 13.31 -21.15
N LEU A 40 -3.21 13.39 -21.98
CA LEU A 40 -2.37 14.57 -22.10
C LEU A 40 -3.16 15.82 -22.54
N LYS A 41 -4.21 15.67 -23.35
CA LYS A 41 -5.09 16.80 -23.76
C LYS A 41 -5.92 17.36 -22.62
N LYS A 42 -6.27 16.56 -21.62
CA LYS A 42 -7.11 16.93 -20.48
C LYS A 42 -6.41 16.77 -19.12
N ARG A 43 -5.07 16.65 -19.13
CA ARG A 43 -4.26 16.38 -17.94
C ARG A 43 -4.54 17.33 -16.80
N GLU A 44 -4.45 18.64 -17.06
CA GLU A 44 -4.67 19.66 -16.04
C GLU A 44 -6.09 19.59 -15.46
N GLN A 45 -7.10 19.43 -16.33
CA GLN A 45 -8.49 19.31 -15.91
C GLN A 45 -8.70 18.08 -15.03
N LEU A 46 -8.14 16.92 -15.40
CA LEU A 46 -8.25 15.71 -14.59
C LEU A 46 -7.57 15.86 -13.23
N ILE A 47 -6.35 16.40 -13.21
CA ILE A 47 -5.59 16.54 -11.96
C ILE A 47 -6.26 17.52 -11.01
N GLU A 48 -6.83 18.60 -11.50
CA GLU A 48 -7.67 19.50 -10.68
C GLU A 48 -8.89 18.77 -10.11
N GLU A 49 -9.60 18.00 -10.94
CA GLU A 49 -10.78 17.26 -10.50
C GLU A 49 -10.44 16.18 -9.48
N VAL A 50 -9.36 15.41 -9.69
CA VAL A 50 -8.89 14.40 -8.73
C VAL A 50 -8.42 15.08 -7.43
N TYR A 51 -7.65 16.17 -7.50
CA TYR A 51 -7.18 16.89 -6.32
C TYR A 51 -8.31 17.43 -5.46
N LYS A 52 -9.39 17.91 -6.10
CA LYS A 52 -10.62 18.34 -5.44
C LYS A 52 -11.37 17.19 -4.76
N ASN A 53 -11.41 16.02 -5.41
CA ASN A 53 -12.20 14.88 -4.98
C ASN A 53 -11.46 13.96 -4.00
N VAL A 54 -10.13 13.92 -4.03
CA VAL A 54 -9.30 13.09 -3.15
C VAL A 54 -8.58 13.97 -2.13
N PRO A 55 -9.09 14.09 -0.89
CA PRO A 55 -8.47 14.92 0.13
C PRO A 55 -7.04 14.46 0.41
N SER A 56 -6.08 15.35 0.30
CA SER A 56 -4.65 15.09 0.48
C SER A 56 -4.02 16.06 1.48
N GLY A 57 -2.89 15.70 2.09
CA GLY A 57 -2.20 16.50 3.09
C GLY A 57 -2.28 15.98 4.51
N LEU A 58 -1.41 16.50 5.37
CA LEU A 58 -1.37 16.14 6.78
C LEU A 58 -2.70 16.52 7.47
N GLY A 59 -3.33 15.54 8.12
CA GLY A 59 -4.61 15.76 8.80
C GLY A 59 -5.80 15.93 7.86
N SER A 60 -5.66 15.69 6.55
CA SER A 60 -6.77 15.75 5.59
C SER A 60 -7.95 14.89 6.04
N LYS A 61 -9.15 15.43 5.87
CA LYS A 61 -10.41 14.76 6.24
C LYS A 61 -11.06 14.18 4.99
N GLY A 62 -11.62 12.97 5.12
CA GLY A 62 -12.43 12.34 4.07
C GLY A 62 -13.71 13.13 3.76
N ARG A 63 -14.34 12.80 2.64
CA ARG A 63 -15.54 13.51 2.14
C ARG A 63 -16.84 13.08 2.83
N ILE A 64 -16.83 11.96 3.54
CA ILE A 64 -18.02 11.44 4.23
C ILE A 64 -17.93 11.69 5.73
N LYS A 65 -19.10 11.87 6.36
CA LYS A 65 -19.20 11.94 7.82
C LYS A 65 -19.21 10.51 8.38
N VAL A 66 -18.15 10.15 9.08
CA VAL A 66 -17.99 8.83 9.71
C VAL A 66 -18.42 8.90 11.17
N THR A 67 -19.41 8.10 11.56
CA THR A 67 -19.78 7.86 12.95
C THR A 67 -18.94 6.74 13.55
N LYS A 68 -18.96 6.56 14.87
CA LYS A 68 -18.27 5.45 15.54
C LYS A 68 -18.79 4.10 15.05
N ASP A 69 -20.11 3.93 14.94
CA ASP A 69 -20.73 2.68 14.50
C ASP A 69 -20.35 2.34 13.05
N LEU A 70 -20.37 3.33 12.15
CA LEU A 70 -19.93 3.15 10.78
C LEU A 70 -18.45 2.76 10.73
N LEU A 71 -17.59 3.41 11.54
CA LEU A 71 -16.18 3.04 11.61
C LEU A 71 -16.00 1.59 12.09
N MET A 72 -16.76 1.15 13.10
CA MET A 72 -16.70 -0.24 13.58
C MET A 72 -17.01 -1.25 12.46
N GLU A 73 -17.98 -0.95 11.58
CA GLU A 73 -18.27 -1.80 10.41
C GLU A 73 -17.13 -1.78 9.38
N VAL A 74 -16.55 -0.62 9.10
CA VAL A 74 -15.33 -0.50 8.24
C VAL A 74 -14.21 -1.37 8.76
N LEU A 75 -13.93 -1.30 10.06
CA LEU A 75 -12.85 -2.04 10.72
C LEU A 75 -13.09 -3.57 10.69
N LYS A 76 -14.35 -4.01 10.69
CA LYS A 76 -14.71 -5.43 10.57
C LYS A 76 -14.64 -5.94 9.13
N LYS A 77 -15.10 -5.16 8.16
CA LYS A 77 -15.39 -5.64 6.80
C LYS A 77 -14.43 -5.14 5.71
N GLY A 78 -13.63 -4.10 5.98
CA GLY A 78 -12.65 -3.56 5.02
C GLY A 78 -13.27 -3.15 3.68
N THR A 79 -12.68 -3.63 2.57
CA THR A 79 -13.16 -3.35 1.21
C THR A 79 -14.60 -3.79 1.00
N LYS A 80 -15.03 -4.89 1.63
CA LYS A 80 -16.40 -5.38 1.50
C LYS A 80 -17.41 -4.35 1.95
N TRP A 81 -17.18 -3.69 3.11
CA TRP A 81 -18.01 -2.58 3.56
C TRP A 81 -18.10 -1.46 2.51
N ALA A 82 -16.96 -1.05 1.95
CA ALA A 82 -16.93 0.03 0.97
C ALA A 82 -17.76 -0.32 -0.28
N VAL A 83 -17.62 -1.54 -0.79
CA VAL A 83 -18.39 -2.02 -1.96
C VAL A 83 -19.89 -2.14 -1.64
N GLU A 84 -20.26 -2.69 -0.48
CA GLU A 84 -21.66 -2.78 -0.02
C GLU A 84 -22.29 -1.39 0.17
N SER A 85 -21.48 -0.39 0.49
CA SER A 85 -21.89 1.03 0.64
C SER A 85 -21.86 1.83 -0.67
N GLY A 86 -21.62 1.21 -1.81
CA GLY A 86 -21.61 1.86 -3.13
C GLY A 86 -20.27 2.49 -3.55
N TYR A 87 -19.19 2.27 -2.80
CA TYR A 87 -17.85 2.80 -3.11
C TYR A 87 -16.99 1.80 -3.89
N GLY A 88 -17.58 1.09 -4.86
CA GLY A 88 -16.87 0.14 -5.71
C GLY A 88 -17.77 -0.93 -6.30
N ILE A 89 -17.17 -1.94 -6.93
CA ILE A 89 -17.82 -3.07 -7.55
C ILE A 89 -17.32 -4.40 -6.95
N LYS A 90 -18.07 -5.49 -7.12
CA LYS A 90 -17.73 -6.79 -6.52
C LYS A 90 -16.37 -7.34 -6.97
N GLU A 91 -15.98 -7.05 -8.20
CA GLU A 91 -14.70 -7.44 -8.78
C GLU A 91 -13.50 -6.82 -8.06
N ASP A 92 -13.67 -5.64 -7.44
CA ASP A 92 -12.61 -4.99 -6.66
C ASP A 92 -12.20 -5.83 -5.45
N ILE A 93 -13.15 -6.53 -4.82
CA ILE A 93 -12.86 -7.42 -3.68
C ILE A 93 -11.92 -8.55 -4.10
N GLN A 94 -12.17 -9.18 -5.26
CA GLN A 94 -11.38 -10.29 -5.76
C GLN A 94 -9.96 -9.87 -6.19
N ARG A 95 -9.73 -8.58 -6.42
CA ARG A 95 -8.46 -8.02 -6.83
C ARG A 95 -7.73 -7.27 -5.70
N THR A 96 -8.18 -7.49 -4.47
CA THR A 96 -7.54 -6.95 -3.26
C THR A 96 -6.95 -8.09 -2.44
N GLU A 97 -5.74 -7.90 -1.94
CA GLU A 97 -5.06 -8.85 -1.05
C GLU A 97 -5.97 -9.20 0.14
N GLU A 98 -6.03 -10.47 0.54
CA GLU A 98 -6.98 -10.99 1.55
C GLU A 98 -8.45 -10.72 1.21
N TYR A 99 -8.80 -10.56 -0.06
CA TYR A 99 -10.14 -10.12 -0.48
C TYR A 99 -10.57 -8.81 0.23
N GLY A 100 -9.58 -8.00 0.61
CA GLY A 100 -9.77 -6.71 1.28
C GLY A 100 -10.25 -6.78 2.71
N CYS A 101 -10.12 -7.94 3.38
CA CYS A 101 -10.60 -8.13 4.73
C CYS A 101 -9.80 -9.17 5.53
N MET A 102 -9.13 -8.74 6.59
CA MET A 102 -8.55 -9.61 7.61
C MET A 102 -9.66 -10.07 8.56
N LEU A 103 -9.99 -11.36 8.52
CA LEU A 103 -11.14 -11.93 9.26
C LEU A 103 -11.00 -11.93 10.79
N LYS A 104 -9.75 -11.84 11.30
CA LYS A 104 -9.49 -11.80 12.76
C LYS A 104 -9.58 -10.39 13.36
N ALA A 105 -10.07 -9.43 12.58
CA ALA A 105 -10.25 -8.05 13.04
C ALA A 105 -11.29 -7.97 14.17
N ASP A 106 -10.87 -7.38 15.27
CA ASP A 106 -11.76 -7.03 16.39
C ASP A 106 -11.62 -5.54 16.73
N PRO A 107 -12.58 -4.70 16.32
CA PRO A 107 -12.55 -3.28 16.65
C PRO A 107 -12.70 -2.95 18.13
N SER A 108 -13.19 -3.88 18.96
CA SER A 108 -13.41 -3.65 20.40
C SER A 108 -12.10 -3.48 21.19
N VAL A 109 -10.99 -3.97 20.65
CA VAL A 109 -9.65 -3.87 21.26
C VAL A 109 -8.86 -2.64 20.78
N ILE A 110 -9.51 -1.72 20.03
CA ILE A 110 -8.92 -0.46 19.57
C ILE A 110 -9.28 0.67 20.54
N SER A 111 -8.32 1.49 20.89
CA SER A 111 -8.53 2.63 21.78
C SER A 111 -9.47 3.69 21.17
N ASP A 112 -10.24 4.39 22.03
CA ASP A 112 -11.05 5.52 21.60
C ASP A 112 -10.20 6.62 20.93
N THR A 113 -8.94 6.79 21.32
CA THR A 113 -8.00 7.72 20.67
C THR A 113 -7.74 7.32 19.22
N ALA A 114 -7.48 6.05 18.95
CA ALA A 114 -7.28 5.55 17.58
C ALA A 114 -8.55 5.71 16.74
N LEU A 115 -9.73 5.37 17.30
CA LEU A 115 -11.02 5.57 16.63
C LEU A 115 -11.25 7.04 16.26
N LYS A 116 -11.03 7.97 17.21
CA LYS A 116 -11.17 9.43 16.99
C LYS A 116 -10.22 9.95 15.91
N ARG A 117 -9.00 9.40 15.80
CA ARG A 117 -8.06 9.75 14.74
C ARG A 117 -8.47 9.21 13.38
N GLY A 118 -9.04 8.00 13.33
CA GLY A 118 -9.46 7.35 12.08
C GLY A 118 -10.73 7.94 11.47
N MET A 119 -11.75 8.20 12.29
CA MET A 119 -13.06 8.68 11.80
C MET A 119 -12.98 9.78 10.74
N PRO A 120 -12.25 10.88 10.94
CA PRO A 120 -12.22 11.97 9.96
C PRO A 120 -11.36 11.66 8.73
N GLN A 121 -10.56 10.59 8.73
CA GLN A 121 -9.52 10.36 7.70
C GLN A 121 -9.88 9.28 6.68
N LEU A 122 -11.02 8.60 6.81
CA LEU A 122 -11.45 7.59 5.85
C LEU A 122 -11.71 8.22 4.47
N GLY A 123 -11.16 7.63 3.41
CA GLY A 123 -11.24 8.15 2.04
C GLY A 123 -10.30 9.33 1.78
N SER A 124 -9.18 9.44 2.51
CA SER A 124 -8.18 10.49 2.32
C SER A 124 -6.78 9.93 2.05
N LEU A 125 -6.01 10.64 1.21
CA LEU A 125 -4.67 10.21 0.79
C LEU A 125 -3.62 10.41 1.89
N GLY A 126 -3.64 11.56 2.56
CA GLY A 126 -2.64 11.90 3.58
C GLY A 126 -1.37 12.50 3.02
N SER A 127 -0.24 12.28 3.72
CA SER A 127 1.06 12.90 3.43
C SER A 127 2.21 11.88 3.58
N GLY A 128 3.44 12.37 3.54
CA GLY A 128 4.63 11.53 3.62
C GLY A 128 4.86 10.79 2.31
N ASN A 129 5.13 9.49 2.35
CA ASN A 129 5.31 8.64 1.16
C ASN A 129 4.01 8.34 0.39
N HIS A 130 2.84 8.77 0.87
CA HIS A 130 1.57 8.58 0.17
C HIS A 130 1.48 9.48 -1.07
N PHE A 131 0.92 8.93 -2.14
CA PHE A 131 0.71 9.63 -3.41
C PHE A 131 -0.41 8.99 -4.23
N LEU A 132 -0.89 9.74 -5.19
CA LEU A 132 -1.70 9.25 -6.28
C LEU A 132 -1.04 9.71 -7.58
N GLU A 133 -0.78 8.79 -8.49
CA GLU A 133 -0.12 9.06 -9.77
C GLU A 133 -0.95 8.57 -10.94
N VAL A 134 -1.04 9.38 -12.00
CA VAL A 134 -1.42 8.92 -13.33
C VAL A 134 -0.14 8.67 -14.11
N GLN A 135 0.01 7.47 -14.65
CA GLN A 135 1.25 6.96 -15.19
C GLN A 135 1.06 6.46 -16.63
N GLN A 136 2.13 6.47 -17.41
CA GLN A 136 2.19 5.73 -18.67
C GLN A 136 3.06 4.48 -18.54
N VAL A 137 2.75 3.46 -19.31
CA VAL A 137 3.58 2.26 -19.43
C VAL A 137 4.76 2.59 -20.33
N ASP A 138 5.94 2.63 -19.75
CA ASP A 138 7.21 2.95 -20.43
C ASP A 138 7.79 1.71 -21.15
N ASN A 139 7.80 0.57 -20.43
CA ASN A 139 8.29 -0.68 -20.97
C ASN A 139 7.46 -1.87 -20.47
N ILE A 140 7.26 -2.87 -21.36
CA ILE A 140 6.67 -4.16 -21.03
C ILE A 140 7.75 -5.23 -21.21
N PHE A 141 8.00 -6.00 -20.14
CA PHE A 141 8.98 -7.08 -20.11
C PHE A 141 8.34 -8.46 -20.34
N ASP A 142 7.05 -8.58 -19.99
CA ASP A 142 6.23 -9.80 -20.20
C ASP A 142 4.85 -9.41 -20.75
N GLU A 143 4.70 -9.47 -22.06
CA GLU A 143 3.45 -9.12 -22.77
C GLU A 143 2.28 -10.01 -22.36
N LYS A 144 2.53 -11.30 -22.11
CA LYS A 144 1.47 -12.25 -21.74
C LYS A 144 0.88 -11.92 -20.37
N ILE A 145 1.73 -11.64 -19.39
CA ILE A 145 1.30 -11.30 -18.03
C ILE A 145 0.71 -9.89 -18.01
N ALA A 146 1.31 -8.91 -18.70
CA ALA A 146 0.77 -7.56 -18.81
C ALA A 146 -0.66 -7.57 -19.36
N LYS A 147 -0.91 -8.34 -20.44
CA LYS A 147 -2.25 -8.53 -21.01
C LYS A 147 -3.22 -9.19 -20.03
N ALA A 148 -2.77 -10.20 -19.28
CA ALA A 148 -3.59 -10.85 -18.25
C ALA A 148 -3.96 -9.89 -17.10
N PHE A 149 -3.10 -8.92 -16.79
CA PHE A 149 -3.35 -7.84 -15.83
C PHE A 149 -4.18 -6.68 -16.41
N GLY A 150 -4.52 -6.72 -17.70
CA GLY A 150 -5.26 -5.66 -18.38
C GLY A 150 -4.44 -4.40 -18.62
N ILE A 151 -3.11 -4.52 -18.67
CA ILE A 151 -2.17 -3.41 -18.87
C ILE A 151 -1.65 -3.44 -20.30
N ASN A 152 -1.67 -2.29 -20.96
CA ASN A 152 -1.09 -2.10 -22.27
C ASN A 152 -0.30 -0.78 -22.35
N LYS A 153 0.52 -0.64 -23.39
CA LYS A 153 1.44 0.49 -23.53
C LYS A 153 0.75 1.80 -23.95
N GLU A 154 -0.43 1.73 -24.50
CA GLU A 154 -1.11 2.90 -25.07
C GLU A 154 -1.93 3.67 -24.04
N ASN A 155 -2.38 2.99 -22.99
CA ASN A 155 -3.30 3.53 -22.00
C ASN A 155 -2.58 3.97 -20.71
N VAL A 156 -3.19 4.94 -20.03
CA VAL A 156 -2.70 5.34 -18.71
C VAL A 156 -3.11 4.35 -17.63
N THR A 157 -2.26 4.24 -16.61
CA THR A 157 -2.56 3.56 -15.34
C THR A 157 -2.68 4.58 -14.23
N VAL A 158 -3.34 4.21 -13.13
CA VAL A 158 -3.39 5.05 -11.93
C VAL A 158 -2.87 4.25 -10.74
N MET A 159 -1.90 4.79 -10.03
CA MET A 159 -1.33 4.18 -8.83
C MET A 159 -1.72 5.00 -7.60
N ILE A 160 -2.19 4.31 -6.55
CA ILE A 160 -2.60 4.90 -5.27
C ILE A 160 -1.77 4.25 -4.17
N HIS A 161 -0.95 5.04 -3.49
CA HIS A 161 -0.16 4.62 -2.33
C HIS A 161 -0.72 5.27 -1.08
N CYS A 162 -1.33 4.48 -0.20
CA CYS A 162 -1.94 4.97 1.04
C CYS A 162 -2.07 3.84 2.06
N GLY A 163 -2.28 4.18 3.33
CA GLY A 163 -2.35 3.23 4.44
C GLY A 163 -3.50 3.51 5.41
N SER A 164 -3.33 3.06 6.66
CA SER A 164 -4.33 3.16 7.74
C SER A 164 -4.39 4.52 8.42
N ARG A 165 -3.64 5.49 7.92
CA ARG A 165 -3.64 6.86 8.40
C ARG A 165 -3.36 6.93 9.91
N GLY A 166 -3.89 7.95 10.60
CA GLY A 166 -3.74 8.15 12.03
C GLY A 166 -4.30 7.03 12.91
N LEU A 167 -5.23 6.22 12.40
CA LEU A 167 -5.77 5.08 13.14
C LEU A 167 -4.69 4.02 13.36
N GLY A 168 -4.05 3.52 12.30
CA GLY A 168 -3.01 2.50 12.41
C GLY A 168 -1.79 2.99 13.18
N HIS A 169 -1.39 4.24 12.99
CA HIS A 169 -0.32 4.85 13.80
C HIS A 169 -0.63 4.81 15.30
N GLN A 170 -1.87 5.12 15.69
CA GLN A 170 -2.25 5.10 17.10
C GLN A 170 -2.32 3.67 17.63
N VAL A 171 -2.88 2.72 16.86
CA VAL A 171 -2.91 1.30 17.22
C VAL A 171 -1.49 0.78 17.49
N ALA A 172 -0.54 1.05 16.59
CA ALA A 172 0.86 0.64 16.80
C ALA A 172 1.45 1.26 18.06
N SER A 173 1.25 2.57 18.28
CA SER A 173 1.77 3.27 19.47
C SER A 173 1.18 2.74 20.78
N ASP A 174 -0.13 2.48 20.80
CA ASP A 174 -0.83 1.97 21.99
C ASP A 174 -0.31 0.59 22.40
N TYR A 175 -0.16 -0.31 21.43
CA TYR A 175 0.30 -1.67 21.69
C TYR A 175 1.81 -1.76 21.97
N ILE A 176 2.64 -0.89 21.37
CA ILE A 176 4.05 -0.74 21.79
C ILE A 176 4.10 -0.42 23.28
N LYS A 177 3.34 0.59 23.73
CA LYS A 177 3.31 0.97 25.16
C LYS A 177 2.80 -0.14 26.07
N LEU A 178 1.69 -0.80 25.70
CA LEU A 178 1.13 -1.93 26.48
C LEU A 178 2.11 -3.11 26.60
N MET A 179 2.87 -3.40 25.54
CA MET A 179 3.88 -4.45 25.56
C MET A 179 5.11 -4.04 26.38
N GLU A 180 5.55 -2.76 26.30
CA GLU A 180 6.62 -2.24 27.14
C GLU A 180 6.27 -2.31 28.63
N ASP A 181 5.07 -1.88 28.98
CA ASP A 181 4.60 -1.90 30.38
C ASP A 181 4.54 -3.34 30.94
N LYS A 182 4.23 -4.34 30.09
CA LYS A 182 4.09 -5.72 30.50
C LYS A 182 5.38 -6.55 30.45
N PHE A 183 6.21 -6.36 29.43
CA PHE A 183 7.36 -7.22 29.17
C PHE A 183 8.71 -6.51 29.32
N GLY A 184 8.71 -5.17 29.38
CA GLY A 184 9.95 -4.39 29.35
C GLY A 184 10.62 -4.43 27.96
N PHE A 185 11.75 -3.73 27.83
CA PHE A 185 12.51 -3.68 26.57
C PHE A 185 14.05 -3.72 26.77
N LYS A 186 14.52 -3.99 27.98
CA LYS A 186 15.95 -3.86 28.33
C LYS A 186 16.87 -4.76 27.52
N ASP A 187 16.35 -5.92 27.08
CA ASP A 187 17.13 -6.93 26.34
C ASP A 187 16.96 -6.83 24.82
N LEU A 188 16.27 -5.79 24.33
CA LEU A 188 16.04 -5.56 22.90
C LEU A 188 17.10 -4.62 22.32
N ALA A 189 17.60 -4.95 21.12
CA ALA A 189 18.54 -4.10 20.39
C ALA A 189 17.92 -2.74 19.98
N ASP A 190 16.60 -2.69 19.79
CA ASP A 190 15.84 -1.50 19.46
C ASP A 190 14.48 -1.57 20.17
N ARG A 191 14.09 -0.47 20.82
CA ARG A 191 12.80 -0.34 21.51
C ARG A 191 11.60 -0.59 20.59
N GLU A 192 11.71 -0.24 19.31
CA GLU A 192 10.66 -0.51 18.35
C GLU A 192 10.43 -2.02 18.11
N LEU A 193 11.38 -2.88 18.49
CA LEU A 193 11.24 -4.34 18.38
C LEU A 193 10.53 -4.99 19.55
N ILE A 194 9.91 -4.18 20.44
CA ILE A 194 9.06 -4.71 21.50
C ILE A 194 8.04 -5.70 20.92
N ASN A 195 7.78 -6.77 21.66
CA ASN A 195 6.93 -7.85 21.19
C ASN A 195 6.18 -8.54 22.32
N ALA A 196 5.22 -9.37 21.97
CA ALA A 196 4.51 -10.25 22.89
C ALA A 196 4.52 -11.69 22.31
N PRO A 197 4.51 -12.74 23.15
CA PRO A 197 4.24 -14.08 22.68
C PRO A 197 2.92 -14.11 21.88
N ILE A 198 2.93 -14.72 20.70
CA ILE A 198 1.77 -14.71 19.80
C ILE A 198 0.52 -15.30 20.47
N ASN A 199 0.69 -16.32 21.30
CA ASN A 199 -0.39 -16.99 22.03
C ASN A 199 -0.82 -16.29 23.33
N SER A 200 -0.17 -15.17 23.73
CA SER A 200 -0.60 -14.39 24.87
C SER A 200 -1.86 -13.59 24.55
N ASP A 201 -2.66 -13.27 25.56
CA ASP A 201 -3.82 -12.39 25.43
C ASP A 201 -3.47 -11.05 24.76
N LEU A 202 -2.33 -10.45 25.14
CA LEU A 202 -1.86 -9.19 24.53
C LEU A 202 -1.42 -9.37 23.08
N GLY A 203 -0.75 -10.48 22.74
CA GLY A 203 -0.38 -10.81 21.36
C GLY A 203 -1.59 -10.99 20.47
N GLN A 204 -2.61 -11.72 20.93
CA GLN A 204 -3.86 -11.91 20.17
C GLN A 204 -4.68 -10.63 20.04
N LYS A 205 -4.75 -9.80 21.09
CA LYS A 205 -5.39 -8.47 21.02
C LYS A 205 -4.69 -7.56 20.02
N TYR A 206 -3.35 -7.55 20.00
CA TYR A 206 -2.62 -6.79 19.00
C TYR A 206 -2.89 -7.30 17.58
N TYR A 207 -2.85 -8.62 17.36
CA TYR A 207 -3.16 -9.19 16.04
C TYR A 207 -4.56 -8.79 15.55
N SER A 208 -5.55 -8.79 16.43
CA SER A 208 -6.92 -8.38 16.11
C SER A 208 -7.04 -6.87 15.84
N ALA A 209 -6.37 -6.02 16.62
CA ALA A 209 -6.32 -4.58 16.40
C ALA A 209 -5.58 -4.21 15.10
N MET A 210 -4.45 -4.86 14.84
CA MET A 210 -3.68 -4.71 13.59
C MET A 210 -4.53 -5.14 12.38
N SER A 211 -5.27 -6.25 12.49
CA SER A 211 -6.19 -6.72 11.44
C SER A 211 -7.30 -5.71 11.16
N ALA A 212 -7.87 -5.08 12.19
CA ALA A 212 -8.88 -4.05 12.03
C ALA A 212 -8.29 -2.76 11.38
N ALA A 213 -7.08 -2.36 11.76
CA ALA A 213 -6.38 -1.24 11.10
C ALA A 213 -6.03 -1.58 9.63
N THR A 214 -5.73 -2.84 9.34
CA THR A 214 -5.53 -3.35 7.96
C THR A 214 -6.80 -3.21 7.13
N ASN A 215 -7.96 -3.56 7.71
CA ASN A 215 -9.27 -3.41 7.06
C ASN A 215 -9.59 -1.94 6.78
N PHE A 216 -9.27 -1.03 7.73
CA PHE A 216 -9.41 0.40 7.49
C PHE A 216 -8.60 0.86 6.28
N ALA A 217 -7.35 0.42 6.14
CA ALA A 217 -6.50 0.83 5.03
C ALA A 217 -7.01 0.31 3.68
N PHE A 218 -7.52 -0.93 3.62
CA PHE A 218 -8.18 -1.46 2.42
C PHE A 218 -9.41 -0.64 2.04
N ALA A 219 -10.30 -0.33 2.99
CA ALA A 219 -11.45 0.52 2.76
C ALA A 219 -11.04 1.94 2.34
N ASN A 220 -10.01 2.50 2.96
CA ASN A 220 -9.50 3.82 2.63
C ASN A 220 -9.04 3.91 1.17
N ARG A 221 -8.22 2.96 0.69
CA ARG A 221 -7.79 2.90 -0.72
C ARG A 221 -8.96 2.61 -1.65
N GLN A 222 -9.96 1.82 -1.23
CA GLN A 222 -11.17 1.57 -2.02
C GLN A 222 -11.96 2.85 -2.26
N MET A 223 -12.13 3.67 -1.23
CA MET A 223 -12.84 4.95 -1.35
C MET A 223 -12.06 5.96 -2.20
N ILE A 224 -10.73 6.05 -2.02
CA ILE A 224 -9.89 6.90 -2.89
C ILE A 224 -10.07 6.48 -4.35
N MET A 225 -10.04 5.17 -4.66
CA MET A 225 -10.27 4.65 -6.00
C MET A 225 -11.65 5.03 -6.54
N HIS A 226 -12.69 4.99 -5.72
CA HIS A 226 -14.03 5.43 -6.10
C HIS A 226 -14.03 6.90 -6.54
N TRP A 227 -13.42 7.80 -5.75
CA TRP A 227 -13.29 9.22 -6.12
C TRP A 227 -12.45 9.43 -7.38
N VAL A 228 -11.46 8.60 -7.62
CA VAL A 228 -10.68 8.59 -8.88
C VAL A 228 -11.58 8.22 -10.06
N ARG A 229 -12.35 7.13 -9.94
CA ARG A 229 -13.30 6.71 -10.99
C ARG A 229 -14.30 7.82 -11.34
N ASP A 230 -14.87 8.46 -10.31
CA ASP A 230 -15.79 9.60 -10.50
C ASP A 230 -15.11 10.78 -11.21
N SER A 231 -13.87 11.11 -10.81
CA SER A 231 -13.12 12.21 -11.44
C SER A 231 -12.81 11.92 -12.90
N PHE A 232 -12.41 10.72 -13.24
CA PHE A 232 -12.20 10.31 -14.63
C PHE A 232 -13.50 10.36 -15.44
N LYS A 233 -14.60 9.87 -14.88
CA LYS A 233 -15.91 9.93 -15.52
C LYS A 233 -16.36 11.37 -15.77
N ASN A 234 -16.15 12.28 -14.82
CA ASN A 234 -16.48 13.70 -14.98
C ASN A 234 -15.69 14.37 -16.12
N VAL A 235 -14.45 13.96 -16.35
CA VAL A 235 -13.56 14.57 -17.35
C VAL A 235 -13.65 13.91 -18.71
N PHE A 236 -13.73 12.57 -18.76
CA PHE A 236 -13.66 11.81 -20.02
C PHE A 236 -15.00 11.18 -20.45
N GLY A 237 -16.02 11.19 -19.58
CA GLY A 237 -17.30 10.55 -19.86
C GLY A 237 -17.30 9.08 -19.50
N ASP A 238 -17.78 8.21 -20.40
CA ASP A 238 -17.84 6.78 -20.17
C ASP A 238 -16.44 6.16 -20.26
N VAL A 239 -15.87 5.83 -19.13
CA VAL A 239 -14.52 5.27 -19.00
C VAL A 239 -14.53 3.96 -18.25
N LYS A 240 -13.71 3.02 -18.66
CA LYS A 240 -13.48 1.77 -17.95
C LYS A 240 -12.20 1.88 -17.14
N ILE A 241 -12.33 1.70 -15.82
CA ILE A 241 -11.22 1.71 -14.86
C ILE A 241 -11.32 0.47 -13.98
N ASP A 242 -10.43 -0.48 -14.21
CA ASP A 242 -10.39 -1.74 -13.49
C ASP A 242 -9.26 -1.74 -12.47
N LEU A 243 -9.53 -2.29 -11.27
CA LEU A 243 -8.48 -2.58 -10.32
C LEU A 243 -7.63 -3.73 -10.88
N VAL A 244 -6.32 -3.51 -11.04
CA VAL A 244 -5.39 -4.60 -11.32
C VAL A 244 -5.09 -5.38 -10.04
N TYR A 245 -4.59 -4.72 -9.01
CA TYR A 245 -4.40 -5.34 -7.70
C TYR A 245 -4.15 -4.31 -6.60
N ASP A 246 -4.33 -4.75 -5.35
CA ASP A 246 -4.02 -4.01 -4.12
C ASP A 246 -3.15 -4.86 -3.22
N VAL A 247 -1.99 -4.35 -2.82
CA VAL A 247 -1.01 -5.04 -1.96
C VAL A 247 -0.73 -4.28 -0.67
N ALA A 248 -0.46 -5.01 0.41
CA ALA A 248 0.01 -4.49 1.69
C ALA A 248 1.53 -4.58 1.80
N HIS A 249 2.16 -3.60 2.45
CA HIS A 249 3.62 -3.60 2.71
C HIS A 249 3.99 -3.79 4.18
N ASN A 250 3.07 -3.44 5.09
CA ASN A 250 3.26 -3.42 6.54
C ASN A 250 2.15 -4.19 7.22
N VAL A 251 2.34 -5.47 7.44
CA VAL A 251 1.32 -6.35 8.02
C VAL A 251 1.95 -7.63 8.58
N ALA A 252 1.36 -8.21 9.61
CA ALA A 252 1.64 -9.57 10.03
C ALA A 252 0.47 -10.49 9.65
N LYS A 253 0.77 -11.68 9.12
CA LYS A 253 -0.24 -12.65 8.68
C LYS A 253 0.11 -14.06 9.12
N MET A 254 -0.93 -14.86 9.38
CA MET A 254 -0.77 -16.31 9.53
C MET A 254 -0.75 -16.90 8.13
N GLU A 255 0.38 -17.46 7.74
CA GLU A 255 0.61 -18.01 6.41
C GLU A 255 1.24 -19.40 6.49
N LYS A 256 0.90 -20.27 5.53
CA LYS A 256 1.49 -21.60 5.39
C LYS A 256 2.71 -21.53 4.47
N HIS A 257 3.84 -21.98 4.97
CA HIS A 257 5.09 -22.04 4.22
C HIS A 257 5.77 -23.40 4.36
N LYS A 258 6.51 -23.80 3.34
CA LYS A 258 7.35 -25.00 3.39
C LYS A 258 8.66 -24.68 4.12
N ILE A 259 8.86 -25.27 5.30
CA ILE A 259 10.06 -25.11 6.15
C ILE A 259 10.57 -26.53 6.48
N ASP A 260 11.83 -26.82 6.19
CA ASP A 260 12.45 -28.14 6.41
C ASP A 260 11.62 -29.28 5.77
N ASN A 261 11.16 -29.07 4.54
CA ASN A 261 10.30 -29.99 3.78
C ASN A 261 8.92 -30.29 4.40
N LYS A 262 8.48 -29.52 5.40
CA LYS A 262 7.15 -29.62 6.03
C LYS A 262 6.38 -28.32 5.84
N ILE A 263 5.08 -28.43 5.64
CA ILE A 263 4.20 -27.24 5.67
C ILE A 263 3.98 -26.86 7.12
N LYS A 264 4.39 -25.63 7.46
CA LYS A 264 4.19 -25.04 8.78
C LYS A 264 3.40 -23.74 8.63
N GLU A 265 2.49 -23.49 9.57
CA GLU A 265 1.85 -22.20 9.69
C GLU A 265 2.71 -21.28 10.56
N VAL A 266 2.96 -20.07 10.11
CA VAL A 266 3.81 -19.08 10.78
C VAL A 266 3.13 -17.72 10.87
N CYS A 267 3.47 -16.94 11.89
CA CYS A 267 3.17 -15.51 11.95
C CYS A 267 4.25 -14.76 11.16
N LEU A 268 3.91 -14.39 9.93
CA LEU A 268 4.84 -13.75 9.01
C LEU A 268 4.68 -12.23 9.03
N HIS A 269 5.69 -11.53 9.55
CA HIS A 269 5.76 -10.08 9.53
C HIS A 269 6.41 -9.60 8.24
N ARG A 270 5.75 -8.62 7.59
CA ARG A 270 6.34 -7.84 6.49
C ARG A 270 6.33 -6.37 6.88
N LYS A 271 7.50 -5.77 7.02
CA LYS A 271 7.70 -4.32 7.21
C LYS A 271 8.47 -3.78 6.02
N GLY A 272 7.83 -2.98 5.18
CA GLY A 272 8.47 -2.54 3.95
C GLY A 272 8.84 -3.70 3.02
N ALA A 273 7.97 -4.71 2.95
CA ALA A 273 8.09 -5.87 2.07
C ALA A 273 6.70 -6.24 1.53
N THR A 274 6.64 -6.71 0.30
CA THR A 274 5.40 -7.05 -0.40
C THR A 274 5.31 -8.55 -0.62
N ARG A 275 4.12 -9.12 -0.45
CA ARG A 275 3.85 -10.53 -0.74
C ARG A 275 4.04 -10.82 -2.24
N SER A 276 4.60 -12.00 -2.55
CA SER A 276 4.98 -12.39 -3.91
C SER A 276 4.69 -13.87 -4.18
N PHE A 277 3.42 -14.28 -4.10
CA PHE A 277 3.00 -15.66 -4.37
C PHE A 277 3.07 -16.00 -5.86
N GLY A 278 3.63 -17.17 -6.16
CA GLY A 278 3.69 -17.72 -7.51
C GLY A 278 2.36 -18.31 -7.99
N PRO A 279 2.29 -18.69 -9.28
CA PRO A 279 1.10 -19.33 -9.83
C PRO A 279 0.81 -20.66 -9.14
N GLY A 280 -0.48 -20.94 -8.91
CA GLY A 280 -0.97 -22.16 -8.24
C GLY A 280 -1.01 -22.08 -6.71
N ASN A 281 -0.62 -20.95 -6.08
CA ASN A 281 -0.76 -20.79 -4.64
C ASN A 281 -2.23 -20.64 -4.25
N GLU A 282 -2.70 -21.49 -3.31
CA GLU A 282 -4.12 -21.56 -2.89
C GLU A 282 -4.63 -20.25 -2.25
N SER A 283 -3.73 -19.43 -1.69
CA SER A 283 -4.09 -18.13 -1.09
C SER A 283 -4.34 -17.02 -2.13
N LEU A 284 -4.09 -17.29 -3.42
CA LEU A 284 -4.35 -16.31 -4.47
C LEU A 284 -5.82 -16.31 -4.88
N PRO A 285 -6.40 -15.13 -5.15
CA PRO A 285 -7.67 -15.02 -5.85
C PRO A 285 -7.64 -15.81 -7.17
N GLU A 286 -8.79 -16.37 -7.57
CA GLU A 286 -8.92 -17.22 -8.76
C GLU A 286 -8.35 -16.56 -10.03
N VAL A 287 -8.56 -15.26 -10.18
CA VAL A 287 -8.09 -14.48 -11.33
C VAL A 287 -6.56 -14.48 -11.49
N TYR A 288 -5.79 -14.79 -10.41
CA TYR A 288 -4.33 -14.81 -10.43
C TYR A 288 -3.72 -16.21 -10.25
N GLN A 289 -4.54 -17.25 -10.14
CA GLN A 289 -4.06 -18.62 -9.97
C GLN A 289 -3.13 -19.08 -11.10
N LYS A 290 -3.40 -18.65 -12.33
CA LYS A 290 -2.59 -19.01 -13.51
C LYS A 290 -1.36 -18.13 -13.71
N THR A 291 -1.40 -16.89 -13.25
CA THR A 291 -0.33 -15.91 -13.51
C THR A 291 0.64 -15.75 -12.35
N GLY A 292 0.18 -15.92 -11.12
CA GLY A 292 0.83 -15.44 -9.92
C GLY A 292 0.32 -14.07 -9.50
N GLN A 293 0.66 -13.65 -8.29
CA GLN A 293 0.22 -12.39 -7.67
C GLN A 293 0.85 -11.18 -8.37
N PRO A 294 0.05 -10.14 -8.74
CA PRO A 294 0.64 -8.85 -9.09
C PRO A 294 1.37 -8.25 -7.89
N VAL A 295 2.60 -7.82 -8.10
CA VAL A 295 3.46 -7.20 -7.08
C VAL A 295 3.78 -5.77 -7.51
N LEU A 296 3.53 -4.81 -6.63
CA LEU A 296 3.64 -3.39 -6.95
C LEU A 296 4.82 -2.79 -6.17
N ILE A 297 5.80 -2.27 -6.90
CA ILE A 297 6.99 -1.63 -6.32
C ILE A 297 7.00 -0.16 -6.73
N PRO A 298 6.43 0.74 -5.92
CA PRO A 298 6.45 2.17 -6.19
C PRO A 298 7.86 2.76 -6.05
N GLY A 299 8.18 3.68 -6.95
CA GLY A 299 9.32 4.58 -6.82
C GLY A 299 8.96 5.83 -6.03
N SER A 300 9.44 6.97 -6.49
CA SER A 300 9.10 8.31 -5.99
C SER A 300 8.41 9.13 -7.07
N MET A 301 7.87 10.30 -6.72
CA MET A 301 7.12 11.18 -7.61
C MET A 301 7.83 11.62 -8.91
N GLY A 302 9.08 11.33 -9.06
CA GLY A 302 9.85 11.69 -10.27
C GLY A 302 10.58 10.50 -10.88
N THR A 303 10.37 9.30 -10.38
CA THR A 303 11.01 8.08 -10.87
C THR A 303 9.96 7.08 -11.36
N ALA A 304 10.41 5.98 -11.94
CA ALA A 304 9.52 4.92 -12.35
C ALA A 304 8.92 4.17 -11.14
N SER A 305 7.89 3.39 -11.41
CA SER A 305 7.40 2.30 -10.56
C SER A 305 7.36 1.02 -11.37
N TYR A 306 7.35 -0.13 -10.70
CA TYR A 306 7.34 -1.42 -11.36
C TYR A 306 6.12 -2.24 -10.97
N ILE A 307 5.58 -2.93 -11.93
CA ILE A 307 4.64 -4.03 -11.73
C ILE A 307 5.40 -5.32 -12.03
N LEU A 308 5.44 -6.19 -11.04
CA LEU A 308 6.06 -7.52 -11.14
C LEU A 308 4.98 -8.58 -10.97
N VAL A 309 5.35 -9.83 -11.16
CA VAL A 309 4.54 -10.98 -10.82
C VAL A 309 5.28 -11.87 -9.84
N GLY A 310 4.57 -12.37 -8.84
CA GLY A 310 5.08 -13.29 -7.84
C GLY A 310 5.49 -14.64 -8.44
N THR A 311 6.39 -15.34 -7.74
CA THR A 311 7.05 -16.55 -8.25
C THR A 311 7.05 -17.65 -7.21
N LYS A 312 7.13 -18.91 -7.65
CA LYS A 312 7.39 -20.06 -6.77
C LYS A 312 8.75 -19.95 -6.06
N LYS A 313 9.74 -19.33 -6.74
CA LYS A 313 11.06 -19.09 -6.16
C LYS A 313 10.98 -18.20 -4.92
N ALA A 314 10.12 -17.17 -4.92
CA ALA A 314 9.89 -16.33 -3.75
C ALA A 314 9.34 -17.12 -2.55
N GLU A 315 8.48 -18.10 -2.81
CA GLU A 315 7.95 -18.99 -1.76
C GLU A 315 9.05 -19.83 -1.12
N GLU A 316 10.04 -20.26 -1.90
CA GLU A 316 11.15 -21.08 -1.46
C GLU A 316 12.22 -20.31 -0.67
N VAL A 317 12.57 -19.09 -1.08
CA VAL A 317 13.78 -18.40 -0.60
C VAL A 317 13.52 -17.16 0.24
N SER A 318 12.28 -16.61 0.25
CA SER A 318 11.96 -15.34 0.91
C SER A 318 10.61 -15.32 1.61
N PHE A 319 10.05 -16.47 1.95
CA PHE A 319 8.68 -16.57 2.47
C PHE A 319 7.69 -15.81 1.59
N ALA A 320 7.72 -16.06 0.28
CA ALA A 320 6.91 -15.38 -0.72
C ALA A 320 6.92 -13.85 -0.54
N SER A 321 8.09 -13.25 -0.45
CA SER A 321 8.22 -11.81 -0.21
C SER A 321 9.27 -11.19 -1.11
N THR A 322 9.05 -9.91 -1.47
CA THR A 322 9.97 -9.11 -2.25
C THR A 322 9.98 -7.65 -1.76
N ALA A 323 10.79 -6.79 -2.38
CA ALA A 323 10.84 -5.37 -2.05
C ALA A 323 9.46 -4.70 -2.17
N HIS A 324 9.19 -3.68 -1.34
CA HIS A 324 7.93 -2.93 -1.37
C HIS A 324 8.01 -1.63 -2.17
N GLY A 325 9.20 -1.13 -2.45
CA GLY A 325 9.45 0.17 -3.08
C GLY A 325 10.93 0.50 -3.07
N ALA A 326 11.28 1.69 -3.53
CA ALA A 326 12.67 2.14 -3.65
C ALA A 326 13.41 2.16 -2.30
N GLY A 327 12.71 2.47 -1.21
CA GLY A 327 13.34 2.67 0.11
C GLY A 327 14.15 3.96 0.19
N ARG A 328 14.16 4.57 1.36
CA ARG A 328 14.86 5.86 1.59
C ARG A 328 16.35 5.65 1.87
N ILE A 329 17.18 6.58 1.42
CA ILE A 329 18.61 6.65 1.74
C ILE A 329 18.93 7.73 2.79
N MET A 330 17.97 8.62 3.09
CA MET A 330 18.12 9.66 4.10
C MET A 330 16.82 9.90 4.88
N SER A 331 16.93 10.52 6.07
CA SER A 331 15.79 10.89 6.91
C SER A 331 15.00 12.06 6.28
N ARG A 332 13.72 12.21 6.71
CA ARG A 332 12.90 13.37 6.31
C ARG A 332 13.56 14.69 6.73
N HIS A 333 14.11 14.74 7.94
CA HIS A 333 14.82 15.93 8.43
C HIS A 333 16.03 16.31 7.55
N SER A 334 16.82 15.33 7.12
CA SER A 334 17.95 15.55 6.20
C SER A 334 17.48 16.02 4.82
N ALA A 335 16.38 15.46 4.32
CA ALA A 335 15.79 15.86 3.05
C ALA A 335 15.35 17.33 3.04
N LEU A 336 14.67 17.80 4.11
CA LEU A 336 14.27 19.20 4.25
C LEU A 336 15.45 20.20 4.27
N LYS A 337 16.64 19.74 4.68
CA LYS A 337 17.86 20.57 4.63
C LYS A 337 18.46 20.66 3.23
N GLN A 338 18.30 19.60 2.41
CA GLN A 338 18.94 19.48 1.11
C GLN A 338 18.04 19.92 -0.05
N PHE A 339 16.74 19.72 0.05
CA PHE A 339 15.79 19.93 -1.03
C PHE A 339 14.81 21.07 -0.72
N ARG A 340 14.37 21.77 -1.78
CA ARG A 340 13.33 22.81 -1.72
C ARG A 340 12.15 22.37 -2.58
N GLY A 341 10.95 22.39 -2.00
CA GLY A 341 9.76 21.88 -2.67
C GLY A 341 9.41 22.61 -3.97
N GLU A 342 9.64 23.92 -4.02
CA GLU A 342 9.45 24.74 -5.21
C GLU A 342 10.39 24.31 -6.34
N THR A 343 11.66 24.02 -6.02
CA THR A 343 12.67 23.53 -6.98
C THR A 343 12.25 22.17 -7.51
N ILE A 344 11.89 21.25 -6.62
CA ILE A 344 11.41 19.91 -7.01
C ILE A 344 10.19 20.02 -7.93
N LYS A 345 9.20 20.86 -7.60
CA LYS A 345 8.03 21.07 -8.46
C LYS A 345 8.41 21.57 -9.85
N LYS A 346 9.34 22.53 -9.94
CA LYS A 346 9.85 23.07 -11.21
C LYS A 346 10.59 22.00 -12.03
N GLU A 347 11.44 21.20 -11.39
CA GLU A 347 12.17 20.10 -12.03
C GLU A 347 11.22 19.05 -12.60
N LEU A 348 10.20 18.66 -11.86
CA LEU A 348 9.16 17.71 -12.32
C LEU A 348 8.37 18.27 -13.49
N HIS A 349 7.99 19.55 -13.43
CA HIS A 349 7.29 20.23 -14.52
C HIS A 349 8.16 20.27 -15.81
N ASN A 350 9.47 20.55 -15.69
CA ASN A 350 10.41 20.52 -16.82
C ASN A 350 10.54 19.12 -17.45
N ARG A 351 10.20 18.08 -16.70
CA ARG A 351 10.14 16.68 -17.17
C ARG A 351 8.74 16.25 -17.62
N ASN A 352 7.84 17.21 -17.87
CA ASN A 352 6.44 16.98 -18.25
C ASN A 352 5.60 16.22 -17.20
N ILE A 353 5.97 16.29 -15.92
CA ILE A 353 5.21 15.69 -14.82
C ILE A 353 4.45 16.81 -14.12
N GLU A 354 3.10 16.77 -14.18
CA GLU A 354 2.25 17.73 -13.49
C GLU A 354 2.13 17.35 -12.01
N VAL A 355 2.30 18.34 -11.10
CA VAL A 355 2.28 18.07 -9.64
C VAL A 355 1.29 18.98 -8.93
N LYS A 356 0.34 18.37 -8.24
CA LYS A 356 -0.54 19.05 -7.27
C LYS A 356 -0.16 18.64 -5.86
N THR A 357 0.05 19.61 -4.99
CA THR A 357 0.40 19.40 -3.59
C THR A 357 -0.17 20.48 -2.71
N GLY A 358 -0.55 20.11 -1.49
CA GLY A 358 -0.90 21.05 -0.41
C GLY A 358 0.32 21.50 0.42
N SER A 359 1.53 20.95 0.17
CA SER A 359 2.71 21.22 1.00
C SER A 359 4.02 21.13 0.21
N PHE A 360 4.72 22.26 0.07
CA PHE A 360 6.07 22.26 -0.47
C PHE A 360 7.08 21.53 0.43
N ALA A 361 6.90 21.57 1.76
CA ALA A 361 7.70 20.78 2.68
C ALA A 361 7.52 19.27 2.41
N GLY A 362 6.29 18.82 2.14
CA GLY A 362 6.01 17.44 1.74
C GLY A 362 6.72 17.04 0.45
N LEU A 363 6.80 17.94 -0.55
CA LEU A 363 7.59 17.67 -1.77
C LEU A 363 9.09 17.57 -1.48
N ALA A 364 9.63 18.41 -0.62
CA ALA A 364 11.05 18.37 -0.25
C ALA A 364 11.40 17.09 0.52
N GLU A 365 10.56 16.69 1.48
CA GLU A 365 10.75 15.44 2.25
C GLU A 365 10.78 14.19 1.38
N GLU A 366 10.04 14.19 0.28
CA GLU A 366 9.82 13.05 -0.60
C GLU A 366 10.45 13.25 -1.99
N ALA A 367 11.43 14.15 -2.09
CA ALA A 367 12.16 14.41 -3.34
C ALA A 367 12.75 13.11 -3.94
N PRO A 368 12.84 12.99 -5.27
CA PRO A 368 13.39 11.78 -5.91
C PRO A 368 14.75 11.35 -5.36
N GLY A 369 15.65 12.31 -5.08
CA GLY A 369 16.99 12.07 -4.56
C GLY A 369 17.06 11.52 -3.12
N VAL A 370 15.93 11.37 -2.41
CA VAL A 370 15.92 10.76 -1.07
C VAL A 370 15.74 9.25 -1.09
N TYR A 371 15.55 8.66 -2.28
CA TYR A 371 15.27 7.25 -2.48
C TYR A 371 16.39 6.53 -3.22
N LYS A 372 16.49 5.22 -3.02
CA LYS A 372 17.34 4.36 -3.86
C LYS A 372 16.84 4.35 -5.30
N ASP A 373 17.71 3.96 -6.21
CA ASP A 373 17.33 3.72 -7.60
C ASP A 373 16.32 2.58 -7.67
N ILE A 374 15.13 2.87 -8.17
CA ILE A 374 14.04 1.91 -8.29
C ILE A 374 14.34 0.84 -9.35
N ASP A 375 15.08 1.20 -10.40
CA ASP A 375 15.45 0.27 -11.46
C ASP A 375 16.40 -0.80 -10.91
N GLU A 376 17.34 -0.42 -10.02
CA GLU A 376 18.20 -1.38 -9.32
C GLU A 376 17.39 -2.29 -8.39
N VAL A 377 16.46 -1.73 -7.60
CA VAL A 377 15.62 -2.52 -6.67
C VAL A 377 14.78 -3.54 -7.43
N ALA A 378 14.17 -3.15 -8.54
CA ALA A 378 13.38 -4.06 -9.38
C ALA A 378 14.26 -5.12 -10.07
N ASN A 379 15.46 -4.74 -10.51
CA ASN A 379 16.43 -5.67 -11.10
C ASN A 379 16.90 -6.72 -10.09
N VAL A 380 17.19 -6.34 -8.85
CA VAL A 380 17.57 -7.29 -7.79
C VAL A 380 16.44 -8.30 -7.56
N SER A 381 15.19 -7.85 -7.40
CA SER A 381 14.04 -8.73 -7.22
C SER A 381 13.87 -9.71 -8.38
N HIS A 382 14.05 -9.23 -9.61
CA HIS A 382 13.94 -10.03 -10.83
C HIS A 382 15.08 -11.06 -10.96
N ASN A 383 16.32 -10.62 -10.79
CA ASN A 383 17.50 -11.47 -11.00
C ASN A 383 17.62 -12.59 -9.95
N ILE A 384 17.18 -12.33 -8.71
CA ILE A 384 17.07 -13.36 -7.67
C ILE A 384 15.88 -14.29 -7.94
N GLY A 385 14.89 -13.83 -8.71
CA GLY A 385 13.67 -14.56 -9.02
C GLY A 385 12.60 -14.51 -7.94
N ILE A 386 12.59 -13.48 -7.09
CA ILE A 386 11.57 -13.29 -6.04
C ILE A 386 10.43 -12.35 -6.48
N GLY A 387 10.45 -11.92 -7.75
CA GLY A 387 9.41 -11.15 -8.41
C GLY A 387 9.86 -10.81 -9.83
N ASN A 388 9.19 -11.36 -10.85
CA ASN A 388 9.57 -11.13 -12.24
C ASN A 388 8.96 -9.84 -12.77
N LYS A 389 9.76 -9.01 -13.47
CA LYS A 389 9.29 -7.75 -14.06
C LYS A 389 8.24 -8.02 -15.15
N VAL A 390 7.10 -7.35 -15.03
CA VAL A 390 6.02 -7.36 -16.04
C VAL A 390 6.05 -6.06 -16.84
N CYS A 391 5.97 -4.92 -16.16
CA CYS A 391 6.11 -3.63 -16.83
C CYS A 391 6.71 -2.56 -15.90
N ARG A 392 7.27 -1.53 -16.54
CA ARG A 392 7.75 -0.29 -15.95
C ARG A 392 6.78 0.82 -16.29
N VAL A 393 6.39 1.61 -15.31
CA VAL A 393 5.50 2.75 -15.48
C VAL A 393 6.17 4.02 -14.97
N VAL A 394 5.90 5.15 -15.65
CA VAL A 394 6.46 6.46 -15.30
C VAL A 394 5.37 7.48 -15.08
N PRO A 395 5.50 8.41 -14.12
CA PRO A 395 4.46 9.37 -13.81
C PRO A 395 4.32 10.42 -14.93
N LEU A 396 3.07 10.74 -15.26
CA LEU A 396 2.66 11.88 -16.08
C LEU A 396 2.07 12.99 -15.21
N ALA A 397 1.49 12.60 -14.07
CA ALA A 397 0.93 13.52 -13.10
C ALA A 397 0.91 12.90 -11.70
N VAL A 398 1.11 13.73 -10.67
CA VAL A 398 1.24 13.34 -9.27
C VAL A 398 0.39 14.22 -8.37
N ILE A 399 -0.39 13.62 -7.50
CA ILE A 399 -1.03 14.28 -6.36
C ILE A 399 -0.30 13.84 -5.10
N LYS A 400 0.22 14.82 -4.37
CA LYS A 400 1.03 14.64 -3.17
C LYS A 400 0.44 15.43 -2.00
N GLY A 401 0.31 14.80 -0.84
CA GLY A 401 -0.20 15.45 0.37
C GLY A 401 0.86 16.08 1.24
#